data_5b1bd1a1e78ef44023d1fed46f41c8bb
#
_entry.id   5b1bd1a1e78ef44023d1fed46f41c8bb
#
_cell.length_a   1.000
_cell.length_b   1.000
_cell.length_c   1.000
_cell.angle_alpha   90.00
_cell.angle_beta   90.00
_cell.angle_gamma   90.00
#
_symmetry.space_group_name_H-M   'P 1'
#
loop_
_entity.id
_entity.type
_entity.pdbx_description
1 polymer ?
#
loop_
_entity_poly.entity_id
_entity_poly.type
_entity_poly.pdbx_seq_one_letter_code
_entity_poly.pdbx_strand_id
1 'polypeptide(L)'
;MKTIRFGAAVLALLALAGVARAAEPEVLRIGFQKGSTSLVLAKEHRMLEKRFPEGRVQWIEFPAGPQMLEALNIGSLDVGSTGDIPPLFAQAAGADLLYIGAEPPKPQAEVILVATDSQIRSVAELKGKRVALQKGSSAHNLVLRALAREGLTFADIQPIYLPPADARAAFERGSVDAWAIWDPFYSAIELEGRARLLANGEGLDLSGPFVLAARPFAEAHPQFLSELLDELNHAEALTRSDEAASIALLARVTGLGEVVIARAFSHRPPSPIGPLTAEIVAAQQRTADLFFEHRLLPRRVDVAAAVQRTD
;
A
#
# COMPACT_ATOMS: atom_id res chain seq x y z
N MET A 1 23.62 83.65 -7.84
CA MET A 1 22.82 82.71 -7.05
C MET A 1 22.38 81.60 -7.98
N LYS A 2 23.04 80.46 -7.93
CA LYS A 2 22.73 79.29 -8.78
C LYS A 2 22.05 78.20 -7.89
N THR A 3 20.79 77.91 -8.14
CA THR A 3 20.02 76.86 -7.48
C THR A 3 20.30 75.54 -8.19
N ILE A 4 20.89 74.60 -7.47
CA ILE A 4 21.13 73.19 -7.90
C ILE A 4 19.86 72.40 -7.56
N ARG A 5 19.19 71.84 -8.57
CA ARG A 5 18.10 70.88 -8.43
C ARG A 5 18.69 69.44 -8.35
N PHE A 6 18.60 68.82 -7.18
CA PHE A 6 18.86 67.39 -7.04
C PHE A 6 17.64 66.61 -7.54
N GLY A 7 17.84 65.81 -8.62
CA GLY A 7 16.91 64.83 -9.05
C GLY A 7 17.14 63.52 -8.31
N ALA A 8 16.17 63.09 -7.50
CA ALA A 8 16.16 61.78 -6.88
C ALA A 8 15.75 60.73 -7.90
N ALA A 9 16.67 59.88 -8.33
CA ALA A 9 16.37 58.67 -9.10
C ALA A 9 15.92 57.56 -8.11
N VAL A 10 14.62 57.28 -8.13
CA VAL A 10 14.05 56.13 -7.41
C VAL A 10 14.29 54.90 -8.28
N LEU A 11 15.28 54.07 -7.94
CA LEU A 11 15.45 52.73 -8.48
C LEU A 11 14.37 51.81 -7.88
N ALA A 12 13.33 51.53 -8.67
CA ALA A 12 12.37 50.46 -8.33
C ALA A 12 13.08 49.10 -8.55
N LEU A 13 13.59 48.48 -7.50
CA LEU A 13 13.93 47.08 -7.50
C LEU A 13 12.62 46.26 -7.55
N LEU A 14 12.21 45.84 -8.75
CA LEU A 14 11.26 44.76 -8.94
C LEU A 14 11.92 43.46 -8.47
N ALA A 15 11.69 43.11 -7.21
CA ALA A 15 11.96 41.77 -6.73
C ALA A 15 11.02 40.82 -7.50
N LEU A 16 11.53 40.15 -8.54
CA LEU A 16 10.94 38.95 -9.07
C LEU A 16 11.03 37.89 -7.94
N ALA A 17 9.98 37.80 -7.15
CA ALA A 17 9.72 36.62 -6.36
C ALA A 17 9.41 35.49 -7.36
N GLY A 18 10.44 34.88 -7.92
CA GLY A 18 10.30 33.62 -8.58
C GLY A 18 9.71 32.68 -7.55
N VAL A 19 8.49 32.17 -7.78
CA VAL A 19 7.96 31.04 -7.05
C VAL A 19 9.00 29.95 -7.25
N ALA A 20 9.78 29.67 -6.21
CA ALA A 20 10.75 28.57 -6.21
C ALA A 20 9.91 27.29 -6.37
N ARG A 21 9.76 26.85 -7.61
CA ARG A 21 9.19 25.53 -7.91
C ARG A 21 10.13 24.55 -7.25
N ALA A 22 9.60 23.70 -6.37
CA ALA A 22 10.40 22.66 -5.76
C ALA A 22 11.09 21.86 -6.88
N ALA A 23 12.41 21.69 -6.76
CA ALA A 23 13.17 20.99 -7.79
C ALA A 23 12.60 19.57 -7.95
N GLU A 24 12.14 19.25 -9.15
CA GLU A 24 11.74 17.90 -9.50
C GLU A 24 12.96 16.97 -9.33
N PRO A 25 12.79 15.76 -8.79
CA PRO A 25 13.88 14.81 -8.70
C PRO A 25 14.32 14.41 -10.13
N GLU A 26 15.63 14.31 -10.37
CA GLU A 26 16.16 13.84 -11.65
C GLU A 26 15.65 12.42 -11.98
N VAL A 27 15.50 11.58 -10.97
CA VAL A 27 14.97 10.22 -11.08
C VAL A 27 13.99 9.97 -9.94
N LEU A 28 12.81 9.47 -10.28
CA LEU A 28 11.80 8.99 -9.33
C LEU A 28 11.63 7.47 -9.52
N ARG A 29 11.95 6.68 -8.49
CA ARG A 29 11.84 5.22 -8.49
C ARG A 29 10.64 4.81 -7.67
N ILE A 30 9.64 4.21 -8.32
CA ILE A 30 8.36 3.85 -7.69
C ILE A 30 8.19 2.34 -7.66
N GLY A 31 8.00 1.81 -6.45
CA GLY A 31 7.61 0.42 -6.21
C GLY A 31 6.09 0.25 -6.25
N PHE A 32 5.60 -0.77 -6.96
CA PHE A 32 4.18 -1.09 -7.01
C PHE A 32 3.92 -2.60 -7.01
N GLN A 33 2.70 -2.99 -6.72
CA GLN A 33 2.20 -4.35 -6.78
C GLN A 33 1.01 -4.42 -7.75
N LYS A 34 0.67 -5.61 -8.26
CA LYS A 34 -0.50 -5.79 -9.16
C LYS A 34 -1.81 -5.26 -8.56
N GLY A 35 -1.95 -5.31 -7.23
CA GLY A 35 -3.12 -4.77 -6.51
C GLY A 35 -3.07 -3.25 -6.25
N SER A 36 -1.96 -2.56 -6.55
CA SER A 36 -1.82 -1.10 -6.38
C SER A 36 -2.49 -0.35 -7.54
N THR A 37 -3.83 -0.33 -7.55
CA THR A 37 -4.64 0.14 -8.68
C THR A 37 -4.27 1.56 -9.14
N SER A 38 -4.19 2.53 -8.23
CA SER A 38 -3.83 3.92 -8.56
C SER A 38 -2.45 4.03 -9.20
N LEU A 39 -1.45 3.28 -8.67
CA LEU A 39 -0.10 3.27 -9.23
C LEU A 39 -0.05 2.63 -10.62
N VAL A 40 -0.76 1.52 -10.82
CA VAL A 40 -0.82 0.87 -12.14
C VAL A 40 -1.50 1.76 -13.17
N LEU A 41 -2.63 2.41 -12.82
CA LEU A 41 -3.31 3.36 -13.70
C LEU A 41 -2.42 4.58 -14.00
N ALA A 42 -1.78 5.18 -13.00
CA ALA A 42 -0.87 6.31 -13.19
C ALA A 42 0.29 5.95 -14.14
N LYS A 43 0.88 4.77 -13.97
CA LYS A 43 1.94 4.24 -14.84
C LYS A 43 1.47 4.08 -16.29
N GLU A 44 0.38 3.38 -16.50
CA GLU A 44 -0.09 3.06 -17.86
C GLU A 44 -0.60 4.31 -18.62
N HIS A 45 -1.20 5.25 -17.91
CA HIS A 45 -1.57 6.55 -18.49
C HIS A 45 -0.41 7.55 -18.56
N ARG A 46 0.77 7.18 -18.06
CA ARG A 46 1.97 8.04 -17.99
C ARG A 46 1.67 9.37 -17.30
N MET A 47 0.94 9.32 -16.20
CA MET A 47 0.44 10.54 -15.54
C MET A 47 1.61 11.29 -14.89
N LEU A 48 2.49 10.58 -14.20
CA LEU A 48 3.64 11.19 -13.54
C LEU A 48 4.67 11.71 -14.55
N GLU A 49 4.91 10.99 -15.65
CA GLU A 49 5.81 11.45 -16.72
C GLU A 49 5.27 12.69 -17.44
N LYS A 50 3.94 12.84 -17.55
CA LYS A 50 3.32 14.04 -18.10
C LYS A 50 3.36 15.22 -17.12
N ARG A 51 3.19 14.93 -15.82
CA ARG A 51 3.18 15.95 -14.78
C ARG A 51 4.59 16.45 -14.45
N PHE A 52 5.58 15.57 -14.53
CA PHE A 52 6.99 15.83 -14.21
C PHE A 52 7.89 15.51 -15.41
N PRO A 53 7.85 16.33 -16.47
CA PRO A 53 8.52 16.03 -17.74
C PRO A 53 10.05 16.14 -17.67
N GLU A 54 10.59 16.85 -16.69
CA GLU A 54 12.05 17.01 -16.49
C GLU A 54 12.67 15.82 -15.75
N GLY A 55 11.85 15.05 -15.02
CA GLY A 55 12.28 13.88 -14.28
C GLY A 55 12.09 12.57 -15.07
N ARG A 56 12.90 11.57 -14.73
CA ARG A 56 12.74 10.20 -15.25
C ARG A 56 12.03 9.33 -14.23
N VAL A 57 10.82 8.83 -14.55
CA VAL A 57 10.07 7.89 -13.70
C VAL A 57 10.48 6.45 -14.02
N GLN A 58 10.81 5.68 -13.00
CA GLN A 58 11.13 4.26 -13.08
C GLN A 58 10.13 3.48 -12.23
N TRP A 59 9.40 2.55 -12.86
CA TRP A 59 8.41 1.71 -12.22
C TRP A 59 8.95 0.30 -12.00
N ILE A 60 8.86 -0.20 -10.77
CA ILE A 60 9.42 -1.49 -10.36
C ILE A 60 8.31 -2.31 -9.69
N GLU A 61 7.95 -3.45 -10.30
CA GLU A 61 6.93 -4.35 -9.77
C GLU A 61 7.50 -5.28 -8.70
N PHE A 62 6.75 -5.44 -7.61
CA PHE A 62 7.06 -6.36 -6.52
C PHE A 62 5.91 -7.34 -6.27
N PRO A 63 6.20 -8.59 -5.85
CA PRO A 63 5.18 -9.58 -5.57
C PRO A 63 4.36 -9.26 -4.32
N ALA A 64 4.95 -8.56 -3.34
CA ALA A 64 4.31 -8.17 -2.08
C ALA A 64 5.07 -7.01 -1.41
N GLY A 65 4.42 -6.39 -0.41
CA GLY A 65 4.96 -5.23 0.32
C GLY A 65 6.29 -5.44 1.04
N PRO A 66 6.53 -6.56 1.72
CA PRO A 66 7.80 -6.78 2.40
C PRO A 66 9.02 -6.60 1.49
N GLN A 67 9.03 -7.24 0.32
CA GLN A 67 10.15 -7.15 -0.64
C GLN A 67 10.31 -5.71 -1.20
N MET A 68 9.19 -5.02 -1.40
CA MET A 68 9.22 -3.61 -1.84
C MET A 68 9.87 -2.71 -0.78
N LEU A 69 9.54 -2.90 0.50
CA LEU A 69 10.12 -2.08 1.58
C LEU A 69 11.58 -2.43 1.88
N GLU A 70 12.03 -3.65 1.61
CA GLU A 70 13.46 -3.97 1.60
C GLU A 70 14.20 -3.14 0.53
N ALA A 71 13.64 -3.03 -0.68
CA ALA A 71 14.20 -2.21 -1.76
C ALA A 71 14.18 -0.70 -1.42
N LEU A 72 13.12 -0.22 -0.75
CA LEU A 72 13.03 1.17 -0.28
C LEU A 72 14.09 1.45 0.81
N ASN A 73 14.28 0.53 1.76
CA ASN A 73 15.23 0.66 2.85
C ASN A 73 16.69 0.76 2.37
N ILE A 74 17.06 0.06 1.30
CA ILE A 74 18.41 0.11 0.73
C ILE A 74 18.59 1.22 -0.33
N GLY A 75 17.60 2.11 -0.48
CA GLY A 75 17.65 3.24 -1.41
C GLY A 75 17.49 2.85 -2.89
N SER A 76 16.95 1.67 -3.19
CA SER A 76 16.61 1.24 -4.56
C SER A 76 15.26 1.77 -5.03
N LEU A 77 14.45 2.28 -4.11
CA LEU A 77 13.18 2.95 -4.35
C LEU A 77 13.13 4.28 -3.60
N ASP A 78 12.33 5.22 -4.12
CA ASP A 78 12.04 6.49 -3.49
C ASP A 78 10.65 6.50 -2.86
N VAL A 79 9.66 5.90 -3.55
CA VAL A 79 8.25 5.84 -3.14
C VAL A 79 7.67 4.45 -3.43
N GLY A 80 6.70 4.02 -2.63
CA GLY A 80 5.93 2.82 -2.89
C GLY A 80 4.64 2.75 -2.08
N SER A 81 3.70 1.89 -2.50
CA SER A 81 2.45 1.66 -1.76
C SER A 81 2.34 0.21 -1.33
N THR A 82 1.91 -0.01 -0.08
CA THR A 82 1.75 -1.35 0.50
C THR A 82 0.66 -1.37 1.57
N GLY A 83 0.26 -2.56 2.01
CA GLY A 83 -0.65 -2.73 3.15
C GLY A 83 -0.08 -2.20 4.47
N ASP A 84 -0.81 -2.43 5.54
CA ASP A 84 -0.56 -1.89 6.88
C ASP A 84 0.67 -2.50 7.59
N ILE A 85 0.99 -3.77 7.35
CA ILE A 85 2.01 -4.49 8.11
C ILE A 85 3.44 -4.33 7.60
N PRO A 86 3.72 -4.31 6.29
CA PRO A 86 5.10 -4.18 5.80
C PRO A 86 5.85 -2.99 6.41
N PRO A 87 5.24 -1.76 6.57
CA PRO A 87 5.95 -0.64 7.17
C PRO A 87 6.36 -0.88 8.63
N LEU A 88 5.55 -1.60 9.40
CA LEU A 88 5.87 -1.93 10.80
C LEU A 88 7.07 -2.87 10.90
N PHE A 89 7.14 -3.87 10.01
CA PHE A 89 8.30 -4.76 9.93
C PHE A 89 9.55 -4.02 9.47
N ALA A 90 9.43 -3.14 8.48
CA ALA A 90 10.53 -2.32 8.00
C ALA A 90 11.06 -1.39 9.10
N GLN A 91 10.17 -0.65 9.81
CA GLN A 91 10.54 0.18 10.96
C GLN A 91 11.19 -0.65 12.09
N ALA A 92 10.65 -1.84 12.40
CA ALA A 92 11.23 -2.74 13.39
C ALA A 92 12.61 -3.25 12.95
N ALA A 93 12.89 -3.35 11.66
CA ALA A 93 14.20 -3.65 11.11
C ALA A 93 15.15 -2.44 11.05
N GLY A 94 14.65 -1.23 11.32
CA GLY A 94 15.43 0.01 11.31
C GLY A 94 15.41 0.77 9.99
N ALA A 95 14.45 0.48 9.12
CA ALA A 95 14.27 1.22 7.87
C ALA A 95 13.95 2.70 8.13
N ASP A 96 14.58 3.57 7.36
CA ASP A 96 14.38 5.02 7.41
C ASP A 96 13.37 5.45 6.35
N LEU A 97 12.08 5.34 6.71
CA LEU A 97 10.93 5.63 5.84
C LEU A 97 9.96 6.61 6.49
N LEU A 98 9.12 7.23 5.66
CA LEU A 98 7.99 8.05 6.08
C LEU A 98 6.69 7.56 5.46
N TYR A 99 5.62 7.55 6.25
CA TYR A 99 4.25 7.49 5.77
C TYR A 99 3.89 8.87 5.20
N ILE A 100 3.53 8.93 3.92
CA ILE A 100 3.20 10.16 3.21
C ILE A 100 1.73 10.23 2.80
N GLY A 101 1.01 9.11 2.82
CA GLY A 101 -0.41 9.05 2.51
C GLY A 101 -1.03 7.75 2.99
N ALA A 102 -2.34 7.74 3.19
CA ALA A 102 -3.12 6.58 3.60
C ALA A 102 -4.38 6.42 2.74
N GLU A 103 -4.70 5.19 2.38
CA GLU A 103 -5.96 4.81 1.77
C GLU A 103 -6.91 4.23 2.84
N PRO A 104 -8.24 4.26 2.64
CA PRO A 104 -9.17 3.56 3.52
C PRO A 104 -8.92 2.04 3.50
N PRO A 105 -9.22 1.32 4.61
CA PRO A 105 -9.12 -0.13 4.64
C PRO A 105 -10.06 -0.78 3.63
N LYS A 106 -9.67 -1.96 3.12
CA LYS A 106 -10.41 -2.73 2.11
C LYS A 106 -10.78 -4.11 2.68
N PRO A 107 -11.68 -4.17 3.67
CA PRO A 107 -11.92 -5.38 4.46
C PRO A 107 -12.45 -6.55 3.64
N GLN A 108 -13.18 -6.31 2.55
CA GLN A 108 -13.69 -7.36 1.68
C GLN A 108 -12.65 -7.87 0.65
N ALA A 109 -11.58 -7.10 0.43
CA ALA A 109 -10.51 -7.44 -0.50
C ALA A 109 -9.39 -8.28 0.14
N GLU A 110 -9.44 -8.51 1.44
CA GLU A 110 -8.50 -9.33 2.21
C GLU A 110 -9.23 -10.49 2.88
N VAL A 111 -8.79 -11.72 2.62
CA VAL A 111 -9.58 -12.92 2.93
C VAL A 111 -8.73 -14.06 3.46
N ILE A 112 -9.39 -14.97 4.20
CA ILE A 112 -8.93 -16.33 4.48
C ILE A 112 -9.81 -17.27 3.67
N LEU A 113 -9.19 -18.08 2.84
CA LEU A 113 -9.82 -19.02 1.93
C LEU A 113 -9.58 -20.46 2.37
N VAL A 114 -10.54 -21.31 2.07
CA VAL A 114 -10.40 -22.77 2.13
C VAL A 114 -10.86 -23.37 0.80
N ALA A 115 -10.42 -24.58 0.48
CA ALA A 115 -10.89 -25.30 -0.71
C ALA A 115 -12.42 -25.47 -0.68
N THR A 116 -13.04 -25.47 -1.84
CA THR A 116 -14.51 -25.54 -1.96
C THR A 116 -15.09 -26.77 -1.23
N ASP A 117 -14.40 -27.90 -1.28
CA ASP A 117 -14.77 -29.18 -0.64
C ASP A 117 -14.25 -29.31 0.81
N SER A 118 -13.51 -28.34 1.33
CA SER A 118 -12.96 -28.34 2.70
C SER A 118 -14.07 -28.51 3.76
N GLN A 119 -13.81 -29.27 4.79
CA GLN A 119 -14.71 -29.41 5.94
C GLN A 119 -14.60 -28.26 6.94
N ILE A 120 -13.57 -27.40 6.83
CA ILE A 120 -13.38 -26.24 7.71
C ILE A 120 -14.50 -25.23 7.42
N ARG A 121 -15.31 -24.86 8.43
CA ARG A 121 -16.47 -23.96 8.30
C ARG A 121 -16.31 -22.65 9.07
N SER A 122 -15.36 -22.58 10.00
CA SER A 122 -15.11 -21.40 10.84
C SER A 122 -13.61 -21.18 11.06
N VAL A 123 -13.25 -19.97 11.49
CA VAL A 123 -11.86 -19.64 11.85
C VAL A 123 -11.39 -20.47 13.06
N ALA A 124 -12.30 -20.80 13.98
CA ALA A 124 -11.98 -21.66 15.13
C ALA A 124 -11.45 -23.04 14.70
N GLU A 125 -11.91 -23.57 13.57
CA GLU A 125 -11.47 -24.86 13.03
C GLU A 125 -10.11 -24.82 12.33
N LEU A 126 -9.47 -23.64 12.26
CA LEU A 126 -8.09 -23.51 11.79
C LEU A 126 -7.08 -24.03 12.82
N LYS A 127 -7.51 -24.34 14.04
CA LYS A 127 -6.64 -24.92 15.07
C LYS A 127 -5.95 -26.19 14.57
N GLY A 128 -4.60 -26.19 14.63
CA GLY A 128 -3.76 -27.27 14.12
C GLY A 128 -3.63 -27.35 12.60
N LYS A 129 -4.26 -26.45 11.83
CA LYS A 129 -4.25 -26.44 10.36
C LYS A 129 -3.07 -25.68 9.78
N ARG A 130 -2.66 -26.07 8.58
CA ARG A 130 -1.63 -25.40 7.79
C ARG A 130 -2.27 -24.19 7.09
N VAL A 131 -1.85 -22.99 7.46
CA VAL A 131 -2.38 -21.73 6.90
C VAL A 131 -1.28 -21.02 6.12
N ALA A 132 -1.43 -20.94 4.78
CA ALA A 132 -0.51 -20.21 3.95
C ALA A 132 -0.76 -18.71 4.02
N LEU A 133 0.30 -17.91 4.11
CA LEU A 133 0.26 -16.45 4.08
C LEU A 133 1.65 -15.87 3.79
N GLN A 134 1.70 -14.64 3.27
CA GLN A 134 2.95 -13.90 3.18
C GLN A 134 3.28 -13.30 4.55
N LYS A 135 4.45 -13.66 5.13
CA LYS A 135 4.93 -13.10 6.40
C LYS A 135 5.10 -11.58 6.27
N GLY A 136 4.59 -10.83 7.23
CA GLY A 136 4.73 -9.37 7.28
C GLY A 136 3.86 -8.62 6.26
N SER A 137 2.84 -9.26 5.66
CA SER A 137 1.83 -8.63 4.81
C SER A 137 0.55 -8.30 5.58
N SER A 138 -0.39 -7.58 4.96
CA SER A 138 -1.73 -7.34 5.52
C SER A 138 -2.50 -8.64 5.79
N ALA A 139 -2.32 -9.69 4.97
CA ALA A 139 -2.87 -11.01 5.25
C ALA A 139 -2.37 -11.61 6.57
N HIS A 140 -1.16 -11.25 7.03
CA HIS A 140 -0.66 -11.64 8.34
C HIS A 140 -1.48 -10.98 9.47
N ASN A 141 -1.85 -9.69 9.32
CA ASN A 141 -2.74 -8.98 10.25
C ASN A 141 -4.14 -9.60 10.25
N LEU A 142 -4.69 -9.83 9.06
CA LEU A 142 -6.01 -10.47 8.92
C LEU A 142 -6.07 -11.80 9.71
N VAL A 143 -5.09 -12.69 9.53
CA VAL A 143 -5.05 -13.98 10.24
C VAL A 143 -4.93 -13.77 11.73
N LEU A 144 -4.03 -12.87 12.20
CA LEU A 144 -3.85 -12.59 13.63
C LEU A 144 -5.16 -12.16 14.29
N ARG A 145 -5.84 -11.18 13.68
CA ARG A 145 -7.10 -10.63 14.22
C ARG A 145 -8.26 -11.61 14.11
N ALA A 146 -8.35 -12.36 13.02
CA ALA A 146 -9.38 -13.39 12.86
C ALA A 146 -9.23 -14.50 13.91
N LEU A 147 -8.01 -14.97 14.18
CA LEU A 147 -7.72 -15.94 15.23
C LEU A 147 -8.04 -15.38 16.62
N ALA A 148 -7.61 -14.14 16.91
CA ALA A 148 -7.84 -13.50 18.20
C ALA A 148 -9.34 -13.34 18.51
N ARG A 149 -10.18 -13.06 17.52
CA ARG A 149 -11.64 -13.00 17.66
C ARG A 149 -12.25 -14.33 18.11
N GLU A 150 -11.64 -15.45 17.74
CA GLU A 150 -12.02 -16.80 18.16
C GLU A 150 -11.27 -17.30 19.40
N GLY A 151 -10.50 -16.44 20.08
CA GLY A 151 -9.69 -16.80 21.25
C GLY A 151 -8.46 -17.65 20.91
N LEU A 152 -8.03 -17.66 19.66
CA LEU A 152 -6.87 -18.38 19.17
C LEU A 152 -5.68 -17.44 18.95
N THR A 153 -4.50 -18.04 18.84
CA THR A 153 -3.23 -17.36 18.56
C THR A 153 -2.53 -17.98 17.36
N PHE A 154 -1.44 -17.39 16.87
CA PHE A 154 -0.60 -18.02 15.85
C PHE A 154 0.02 -19.35 16.30
N ALA A 155 0.16 -19.60 17.61
CA ALA A 155 0.63 -20.89 18.11
C ALA A 155 -0.40 -22.03 17.96
N ASP A 156 -1.67 -21.69 17.74
CA ASP A 156 -2.75 -22.66 17.52
C ASP A 156 -2.85 -23.14 16.07
N ILE A 157 -2.15 -22.52 15.13
CA ILE A 157 -2.09 -22.91 13.72
C ILE A 157 -0.67 -23.32 13.31
N GLN A 158 -0.52 -23.83 12.08
CA GLN A 158 0.77 -24.06 11.43
C GLN A 158 0.94 -23.03 10.30
N PRO A 159 1.55 -21.86 10.55
CA PRO A 159 1.71 -20.85 9.52
C PRO A 159 2.76 -21.30 8.49
N ILE A 160 2.39 -21.28 7.22
CA ILE A 160 3.27 -21.58 6.08
C ILE A 160 3.54 -20.30 5.34
N TYR A 161 4.73 -19.77 5.51
CA TYR A 161 5.11 -18.47 4.93
C TYR A 161 5.56 -18.63 3.49
N LEU A 162 4.74 -18.18 2.55
CA LEU A 162 4.96 -18.29 1.11
C LEU A 162 4.59 -16.96 0.41
N PRO A 163 5.30 -16.59 -0.67
CA PRO A 163 4.84 -15.55 -1.58
C PRO A 163 3.50 -15.92 -2.23
N PRO A 164 2.70 -14.93 -2.71
CA PRO A 164 1.36 -15.18 -3.21
C PRO A 164 1.25 -16.29 -4.26
N ALA A 165 2.15 -16.33 -5.25
CA ALA A 165 2.12 -17.34 -6.30
C ALA A 165 2.41 -18.76 -5.78
N ASP A 166 3.39 -18.91 -4.88
CA ASP A 166 3.75 -20.18 -4.26
C ASP A 166 2.65 -20.65 -3.30
N ALA A 167 2.06 -19.72 -2.54
CA ALA A 167 0.93 -19.98 -1.66
C ALA A 167 -0.28 -20.48 -2.45
N ARG A 168 -0.61 -19.86 -3.60
CA ARG A 168 -1.63 -20.32 -4.51
C ARG A 168 -1.37 -21.76 -4.96
N ALA A 169 -0.17 -22.02 -5.45
CA ALA A 169 0.20 -23.37 -5.91
C ALA A 169 0.17 -24.41 -4.78
N ALA A 170 0.56 -24.05 -3.55
CA ALA A 170 0.45 -24.93 -2.38
C ALA A 170 -1.01 -25.22 -2.00
N PHE A 171 -1.87 -24.20 -2.06
CA PHE A 171 -3.29 -24.31 -1.79
C PHE A 171 -4.01 -25.21 -2.80
N GLU A 172 -3.78 -24.99 -4.10
CA GLU A 172 -4.38 -25.79 -5.18
C GLU A 172 -3.98 -27.28 -5.14
N ARG A 173 -2.79 -27.59 -4.64
CA ARG A 173 -2.32 -28.98 -4.44
C ARG A 173 -2.76 -29.60 -3.12
N GLY A 174 -3.48 -28.87 -2.25
CA GLY A 174 -3.85 -29.35 -0.92
C GLY A 174 -2.67 -29.48 0.06
N SER A 175 -1.53 -28.83 -0.24
CA SER A 175 -0.37 -28.81 0.65
C SER A 175 -0.57 -27.90 1.86
N VAL A 176 -1.58 -27.04 1.83
CA VAL A 176 -2.06 -26.21 2.95
C VAL A 176 -3.58 -26.33 3.04
N ASP A 177 -4.12 -26.06 4.22
CA ASP A 177 -5.54 -26.27 4.52
C ASP A 177 -6.35 -24.95 4.32
N ALA A 178 -5.68 -23.81 4.46
CA ALA A 178 -6.23 -22.48 4.23
C ALA A 178 -5.18 -21.55 3.62
N TRP A 179 -5.65 -20.49 2.98
CA TRP A 179 -4.80 -19.46 2.37
C TRP A 179 -5.32 -18.06 2.69
N ALA A 180 -4.51 -17.24 3.33
CA ALA A 180 -4.79 -15.83 3.56
C ALA A 180 -4.15 -14.98 2.47
N ILE A 181 -4.96 -14.16 1.78
CA ILE A 181 -4.56 -13.44 0.57
C ILE A 181 -5.45 -12.20 0.36
N TRP A 182 -5.11 -11.40 -0.64
CA TRP A 182 -5.83 -10.19 -1.07
C TRP A 182 -6.12 -10.21 -2.58
N ASP A 183 -6.96 -9.27 -3.02
CA ASP A 183 -7.24 -9.09 -4.45
C ASP A 183 -6.01 -8.57 -5.24
N PRO A 184 -5.87 -8.94 -6.51
CA PRO A 184 -6.81 -9.73 -7.34
C PRO A 184 -6.65 -11.25 -7.24
N PHE A 185 -5.75 -11.77 -6.41
CA PHE A 185 -5.55 -13.22 -6.24
C PHE A 185 -6.79 -13.92 -5.71
N TYR A 186 -7.49 -13.27 -4.75
CA TYR A 186 -8.76 -13.77 -4.21
C TYR A 186 -9.81 -13.93 -5.31
N SER A 187 -10.11 -12.85 -6.03
CA SER A 187 -11.11 -12.87 -7.09
C SER A 187 -10.80 -13.90 -8.19
N ALA A 188 -9.51 -14.08 -8.50
CA ALA A 188 -9.11 -15.07 -9.51
C ALA A 188 -9.49 -16.50 -9.10
N ILE A 189 -9.10 -16.92 -7.88
CA ILE A 189 -9.37 -18.30 -7.43
C ILE A 189 -10.84 -18.52 -7.03
N GLU A 190 -11.55 -17.48 -6.57
CA GLU A 190 -12.98 -17.52 -6.29
C GLU A 190 -13.77 -17.82 -7.56
N LEU A 191 -13.51 -17.09 -8.65
CA LEU A 191 -14.20 -17.25 -9.93
C LEU A 191 -13.89 -18.59 -10.63
N GLU A 192 -12.76 -19.20 -10.33
CA GLU A 192 -12.45 -20.56 -10.77
C GLU A 192 -13.25 -21.63 -10.00
N GLY A 193 -13.99 -21.26 -8.95
CA GLY A 193 -14.77 -22.17 -8.13
C GLY A 193 -13.93 -23.14 -7.28
N ARG A 194 -12.64 -22.85 -7.09
CA ARG A 194 -11.69 -23.74 -6.39
C ARG A 194 -11.52 -23.39 -4.92
N ALA A 195 -12.01 -22.23 -4.50
CA ALA A 195 -11.94 -21.73 -3.13
C ALA A 195 -13.30 -21.14 -2.71
N ARG A 196 -13.55 -21.17 -1.42
CA ARG A 196 -14.62 -20.40 -0.79
C ARG A 196 -14.08 -19.53 0.34
N LEU A 197 -14.75 -18.43 0.57
CA LEU A 197 -14.48 -17.53 1.67
C LEU A 197 -14.72 -18.24 3.01
N LEU A 198 -13.75 -18.19 3.91
CA LEU A 198 -13.88 -18.58 5.30
C LEU A 198 -14.09 -17.35 6.20
N ALA A 199 -13.30 -16.31 5.99
CA ALA A 199 -13.39 -15.03 6.68
C ALA A 199 -12.77 -13.91 5.82
N ASN A 200 -13.21 -12.67 6.06
CA ASN A 200 -12.62 -11.45 5.51
C ASN A 200 -12.29 -10.46 6.62
N GLY A 201 -11.88 -9.26 6.25
CA GLY A 201 -11.52 -8.20 7.20
C GLY A 201 -12.69 -7.46 7.84
N GLU A 202 -13.95 -7.78 7.51
CA GLU A 202 -15.11 -7.07 8.07
C GLU A 202 -15.21 -7.26 9.59
N GLY A 203 -15.41 -6.14 10.29
CA GLY A 203 -15.45 -6.12 11.74
C GLY A 203 -14.11 -6.35 12.44
N LEU A 204 -13.00 -6.40 11.69
CA LEU A 204 -11.65 -6.36 12.21
C LEU A 204 -11.11 -4.93 12.11
N ASP A 205 -10.35 -4.49 13.11
CA ASP A 205 -9.74 -3.14 13.15
C ASP A 205 -8.51 -3.10 12.24
N LEU A 206 -8.74 -3.22 10.90
CA LEU A 206 -7.68 -3.16 9.90
C LEU A 206 -7.35 -1.71 9.59
N SER A 207 -6.07 -1.41 9.42
CA SER A 207 -5.62 -0.15 8.83
C SER A 207 -5.68 -0.23 7.29
N GLY A 208 -5.70 0.93 6.63
CA GLY A 208 -5.66 0.99 5.17
C GLY A 208 -4.26 0.73 4.61
N PRO A 209 -4.12 0.60 3.29
CA PRO A 209 -2.83 0.70 2.65
C PRO A 209 -2.20 2.08 2.86
N PHE A 210 -0.89 2.14 2.79
CA PHE A 210 -0.12 3.36 2.94
C PHE A 210 0.76 3.62 1.73
N VAL A 211 0.93 4.90 1.39
CA VAL A 211 1.98 5.37 0.52
C VAL A 211 3.16 5.78 1.39
N LEU A 212 4.33 5.30 1.03
CA LEU A 212 5.56 5.43 1.80
C LEU A 212 6.66 6.02 0.91
N ALA A 213 7.53 6.81 1.53
CA ALA A 213 8.74 7.31 0.87
C ALA A 213 9.98 7.01 1.72
N ALA A 214 11.13 6.88 1.06
CA ALA A 214 12.41 6.93 1.75
C ALA A 214 12.55 8.31 2.41
N ARG A 215 12.92 8.38 3.70
CA ARG A 215 12.98 9.67 4.44
C ARG A 215 13.87 10.70 3.74
N PRO A 216 15.11 10.37 3.29
CA PRO A 216 15.94 11.37 2.62
C PRO A 216 15.29 11.95 1.36
N PHE A 217 14.54 11.14 0.61
CA PHE A 217 13.80 11.60 -0.56
C PHE A 217 12.63 12.51 -0.15
N ALA A 218 11.86 12.11 0.86
CA ALA A 218 10.71 12.87 1.33
C ALA A 218 11.10 14.25 1.89
N GLU A 219 12.19 14.32 2.65
CA GLU A 219 12.72 15.56 3.19
C GLU A 219 13.30 16.49 2.12
N ALA A 220 13.89 15.92 1.06
CA ALA A 220 14.41 16.69 -0.07
C ALA A 220 13.30 17.21 -1.02
N HIS A 221 12.17 16.53 -1.10
CA HIS A 221 11.13 16.79 -2.11
C HIS A 221 9.70 16.85 -1.55
N PRO A 222 9.41 17.60 -0.46
CA PRO A 222 8.10 17.55 0.20
C PRO A 222 6.96 18.06 -0.68
N GLN A 223 7.17 19.14 -1.44
CA GLN A 223 6.16 19.68 -2.35
C GLN A 223 5.92 18.74 -3.54
N PHE A 224 6.97 18.14 -4.09
CA PHE A 224 6.86 17.14 -5.15
C PHE A 224 6.01 15.95 -4.72
N LEU A 225 6.16 15.46 -3.48
CA LEU A 225 5.36 14.37 -2.94
C LEU A 225 3.88 14.73 -2.83
N SER A 226 3.54 15.96 -2.47
CA SER A 226 2.14 16.42 -2.48
C SER A 226 1.54 16.34 -3.89
N GLU A 227 2.26 16.85 -4.90
CA GLU A 227 1.82 16.79 -6.29
C GLU A 227 1.75 15.36 -6.83
N LEU A 228 2.66 14.48 -6.40
CA LEU A 228 2.62 13.05 -6.73
C LEU A 228 1.36 12.38 -6.15
N LEU A 229 1.01 12.66 -4.90
CA LEU A 229 -0.21 12.12 -4.28
C LEU A 229 -1.48 12.62 -4.98
N ASP A 230 -1.50 13.87 -5.43
CA ASP A 230 -2.60 14.41 -6.22
C ASP A 230 -2.77 13.66 -7.55
N GLU A 231 -1.68 13.37 -8.27
CA GLU A 231 -1.73 12.58 -9.50
C GLU A 231 -2.17 11.13 -9.26
N LEU A 232 -1.76 10.51 -8.14
CA LEU A 232 -2.25 9.18 -7.77
C LEU A 232 -3.75 9.21 -7.43
N ASN A 233 -4.26 10.30 -6.85
CA ASN A 233 -5.69 10.50 -6.63
C ASN A 233 -6.47 10.69 -7.93
N HIS A 234 -5.90 11.41 -8.91
CA HIS A 234 -6.48 11.48 -10.25
C HIS A 234 -6.57 10.10 -10.91
N ALA A 235 -5.51 9.28 -10.77
CA ALA A 235 -5.52 7.90 -11.26
C ALA A 235 -6.58 7.05 -10.54
N GLU A 236 -6.71 7.18 -9.22
CA GLU A 236 -7.74 6.48 -8.44
C GLU A 236 -9.15 6.88 -8.87
N ALA A 237 -9.39 8.14 -9.19
CA ALA A 237 -10.69 8.62 -9.66
C ALA A 237 -11.15 7.94 -10.96
N LEU A 238 -10.22 7.48 -11.83
CA LEU A 238 -10.54 6.75 -13.05
C LEU A 238 -11.28 5.44 -12.78
N THR A 239 -11.04 4.81 -11.63
CA THR A 239 -11.73 3.58 -11.23
C THR A 239 -13.25 3.73 -11.14
N ARG A 240 -13.75 4.98 -11.10
CA ARG A 240 -15.19 5.30 -11.05
C ARG A 240 -15.64 6.13 -12.25
N SER A 241 -14.84 7.11 -12.68
CA SER A 241 -15.22 7.96 -13.81
C SER A 241 -15.13 7.23 -15.15
N ASP A 242 -14.26 6.21 -15.23
CA ASP A 242 -14.08 5.35 -16.41
C ASP A 242 -13.77 3.92 -15.99
N GLU A 243 -14.70 3.31 -15.25
CA GLU A 243 -14.54 1.99 -14.64
C GLU A 243 -14.26 0.91 -15.69
N ALA A 244 -15.01 0.91 -16.79
CA ALA A 244 -14.86 -0.10 -17.83
C ALA A 244 -13.47 -0.05 -18.50
N ALA A 245 -12.97 1.14 -18.82
CA ALA A 245 -11.62 1.28 -19.38
C ALA A 245 -10.54 0.94 -18.35
N SER A 246 -10.75 1.29 -17.07
CA SER A 246 -9.85 0.91 -15.98
C SER A 246 -9.77 -0.60 -15.81
N ILE A 247 -10.91 -1.31 -15.85
CA ILE A 247 -10.97 -2.78 -15.79
C ILE A 247 -10.22 -3.40 -16.97
N ALA A 248 -10.51 -2.97 -18.19
CA ALA A 248 -9.87 -3.48 -19.41
C ALA A 248 -8.35 -3.26 -19.39
N LEU A 249 -7.90 -2.09 -18.94
CA LEU A 249 -6.48 -1.76 -18.82
C LEU A 249 -5.79 -2.65 -17.78
N LEU A 250 -6.35 -2.75 -16.58
CA LEU A 250 -5.80 -3.56 -15.51
C LEU A 250 -5.78 -5.05 -15.87
N ALA A 251 -6.82 -5.55 -16.54
CA ALA A 251 -6.87 -6.92 -17.04
C ALA A 251 -5.71 -7.23 -17.99
N ARG A 252 -5.45 -6.32 -18.94
CA ARG A 252 -4.34 -6.44 -19.89
C ARG A 252 -2.97 -6.44 -19.19
N VAL A 253 -2.76 -5.53 -18.23
CA VAL A 253 -1.47 -5.36 -17.54
C VAL A 253 -1.18 -6.49 -16.57
N THR A 254 -2.21 -6.94 -15.84
CA THR A 254 -2.04 -8.03 -14.85
C THR A 254 -2.05 -9.42 -15.49
N GLY A 255 -2.52 -9.54 -16.73
CA GLY A 255 -2.74 -10.82 -17.40
C GLY A 255 -3.94 -11.59 -16.87
N LEU A 256 -4.84 -10.92 -16.11
CA LEU A 256 -6.08 -11.49 -15.59
C LEU A 256 -7.26 -11.14 -16.48
N GLY A 257 -8.34 -11.95 -16.44
CA GLY A 257 -9.56 -11.64 -17.16
C GLY A 257 -10.28 -10.41 -16.61
N GLU A 258 -10.98 -9.64 -17.46
CA GLU A 258 -11.76 -8.47 -17.04
C GLU A 258 -12.78 -8.80 -15.94
N VAL A 259 -13.38 -10.00 -15.99
CA VAL A 259 -14.30 -10.49 -14.95
C VAL A 259 -13.62 -10.58 -13.58
N VAL A 260 -12.34 -10.97 -13.53
CA VAL A 260 -11.56 -11.04 -12.30
C VAL A 260 -11.31 -9.63 -11.75
N ILE A 261 -10.94 -8.69 -12.61
CA ILE A 261 -10.69 -7.30 -12.19
C ILE A 261 -11.99 -6.62 -11.74
N ALA A 262 -13.10 -6.83 -12.48
CA ALA A 262 -14.42 -6.33 -12.09
C ALA A 262 -14.85 -6.89 -10.72
N ARG A 263 -14.60 -8.18 -10.47
CA ARG A 263 -14.86 -8.80 -9.17
C ARG A 263 -14.00 -8.16 -8.07
N ALA A 264 -12.72 -7.97 -8.30
CA ALA A 264 -11.83 -7.29 -7.36
C ALA A 264 -12.29 -5.86 -7.07
N PHE A 265 -12.81 -5.13 -8.07
CA PHE A 265 -13.37 -3.80 -7.87
C PHE A 265 -14.61 -3.80 -6.97
N SER A 266 -15.44 -4.86 -7.03
CA SER A 266 -16.62 -4.98 -6.16
C SER A 266 -16.27 -5.16 -4.68
N HIS A 267 -15.05 -5.57 -4.34
CA HIS A 267 -14.58 -5.76 -2.97
C HIS A 267 -13.92 -4.51 -2.35
N ARG A 268 -13.71 -3.47 -3.13
CA ARG A 268 -13.02 -2.27 -2.63
C ARG A 268 -13.95 -1.06 -2.61
N PRO A 269 -13.99 -0.30 -1.50
CA PRO A 269 -14.62 1.01 -1.49
C PRO A 269 -13.81 1.99 -2.36
N PRO A 270 -14.34 3.18 -2.68
CA PRO A 270 -13.54 4.29 -3.14
C PRO A 270 -12.32 4.48 -2.25
N SER A 271 -11.14 4.57 -2.83
CA SER A 271 -9.89 4.50 -2.08
C SER A 271 -8.96 5.70 -2.34
N PRO A 272 -9.44 6.95 -2.11
CA PRO A 272 -8.59 8.12 -2.25
C PRO A 272 -7.46 8.07 -1.22
N ILE A 273 -6.29 8.55 -1.63
CA ILE A 273 -5.13 8.70 -0.75
C ILE A 273 -5.32 10.00 0.02
N GLY A 274 -5.47 9.90 1.34
CA GLY A 274 -5.62 11.02 2.24
C GLY A 274 -4.40 11.25 3.14
N PRO A 275 -4.42 12.33 3.94
CA PRO A 275 -3.38 12.62 4.90
C PRO A 275 -3.38 11.60 6.05
N LEU A 276 -2.25 11.47 6.74
CA LEU A 276 -2.10 10.67 7.96
C LEU A 276 -2.75 11.40 9.15
N THR A 277 -4.07 11.22 9.35
CA THR A 277 -4.76 11.79 10.51
C THR A 277 -4.29 11.14 11.81
N ALA A 278 -4.47 11.85 12.94
CA ALA A 278 -4.13 11.29 14.26
C ALA A 278 -4.85 9.95 14.54
N GLU A 279 -6.07 9.77 14.02
CA GLU A 279 -6.83 8.54 14.14
C GLU A 279 -6.19 7.39 13.35
N ILE A 280 -5.76 7.63 12.11
CA ILE A 280 -5.06 6.65 11.27
C ILE A 280 -3.74 6.24 11.92
N VAL A 281 -2.96 7.21 12.41
CA VAL A 281 -1.69 6.96 13.11
C VAL A 281 -1.92 6.12 14.37
N ALA A 282 -2.96 6.45 15.16
CA ALA A 282 -3.31 5.69 16.36
C ALA A 282 -3.77 4.27 16.03
N ALA A 283 -4.54 4.08 14.95
CA ALA A 283 -4.95 2.74 14.49
C ALA A 283 -3.74 1.89 14.07
N GLN A 284 -2.82 2.48 13.32
CA GLN A 284 -1.58 1.82 12.92
C GLN A 284 -0.69 1.51 14.13
N GLN A 285 -0.64 2.41 15.13
CA GLN A 285 0.08 2.15 16.37
C GLN A 285 -0.51 0.97 17.15
N ARG A 286 -1.86 0.88 17.28
CA ARG A 286 -2.50 -0.29 17.90
C ARG A 286 -2.14 -1.59 17.19
N THR A 287 -2.04 -1.55 15.87
CA THR A 287 -1.60 -2.72 15.09
C THR A 287 -0.14 -3.08 15.37
N ALA A 288 0.75 -2.09 15.48
CA ALA A 288 2.15 -2.30 15.85
C ALA A 288 2.29 -2.93 17.24
N ASP A 289 1.52 -2.40 18.22
CA ASP A 289 1.52 -2.90 19.59
C ASP A 289 1.00 -4.35 19.67
N LEU A 290 -0.08 -4.65 18.95
CA LEU A 290 -0.63 -6.00 18.84
C LEU A 290 0.41 -7.00 18.31
N PHE A 291 1.12 -6.65 17.22
CA PHE A 291 2.16 -7.51 16.65
C PHE A 291 3.35 -7.69 17.60
N PHE A 292 3.72 -6.66 18.34
CA PHE A 292 4.77 -6.76 19.35
C PHE A 292 4.35 -7.65 20.53
N GLU A 293 3.13 -7.51 21.06
CA GLU A 293 2.58 -8.33 22.15
C GLU A 293 2.52 -9.81 21.78
N HIS A 294 2.18 -10.10 20.52
CA HIS A 294 2.20 -11.47 19.98
C HIS A 294 3.60 -11.95 19.56
N ARG A 295 4.67 -11.19 19.85
CA ARG A 295 6.07 -11.53 19.52
C ARG A 295 6.32 -11.72 18.01
N LEU A 296 5.51 -11.08 17.17
CA LEU A 296 5.66 -11.09 15.72
C LEU A 296 6.60 -9.97 15.24
N LEU A 297 6.72 -8.88 16.02
CA LEU A 297 7.75 -7.86 15.83
C LEU A 297 8.86 -8.03 16.88
N PRO A 298 10.14 -7.86 16.50
CA PRO A 298 11.28 -8.04 17.42
C PRO A 298 11.43 -6.90 18.43
N ARG A 299 10.87 -5.72 18.14
CA ARG A 299 10.90 -4.53 19.01
C ARG A 299 9.64 -3.69 18.82
N ARG A 300 9.38 -2.79 19.78
CA ARG A 300 8.31 -1.79 19.65
C ARG A 300 8.63 -0.82 18.53
N VAL A 301 7.58 -0.36 17.86
CA VAL A 301 7.63 0.62 16.78
C VAL A 301 6.85 1.85 17.23
N ASP A 302 7.41 3.03 17.01
CA ASP A 302 6.72 4.31 17.13
C ASP A 302 6.31 4.76 15.72
N VAL A 303 5.03 4.59 15.41
CA VAL A 303 4.48 4.94 14.09
C VAL A 303 4.56 6.46 13.86
N ALA A 304 4.29 7.26 14.90
CA ALA A 304 4.27 8.72 14.80
C ALA A 304 5.65 9.30 14.41
N ALA A 305 6.75 8.64 14.81
CA ALA A 305 8.11 9.05 14.43
C ALA A 305 8.42 8.90 12.92
N ALA A 306 7.57 8.13 12.21
CA ALA A 306 7.71 7.89 10.77
C ALA A 306 6.59 8.54 9.94
N VAL A 307 5.84 9.49 10.48
CA VAL A 307 4.83 10.26 9.73
C VAL A 307 5.47 11.54 9.19
N GLN A 308 5.25 11.81 7.91
CA GLN A 308 5.66 13.09 7.32
C GLN A 308 4.88 14.23 8.00
N ARG A 309 5.61 15.20 8.55
CA ARG A 309 4.99 16.42 9.11
C ARG A 309 4.66 17.36 7.95
N THR A 310 3.40 17.73 7.86
CA THR A 310 2.95 18.86 7.04
C THR A 310 2.84 20.05 7.97
N ASP A 311 3.91 20.87 8.02
CA ASP A 311 3.89 22.14 8.74
C ASP A 311 3.06 23.18 7.96
#